data_3764125c269a5c46bce5e53190f0b40c
#
_entry.id   3764125c269a5c46bce5e53190f0b40c
#
_cell.length_a   1.000
_cell.length_b   1.000
_cell.length_c   1.000
_cell.angle_alpha   90.00
_cell.angle_beta   90.00
_cell.angle_gamma   90.00
#
_symmetry.space_group_name_H-M   'P 1'
#
loop_
_entity.id
_entity.type
_entity.pdbx_description
1 polymer ?
#
loop_
_entity_poly.entity_id
_entity_poly.type
_entity_poly.pdbx_seq_one_letter_code
_entity_poly.pdbx_strand_id
1 'polypeptide(L)'
;TVAYKDLSNIESPKGEPIIIAVYDFIDMTGQKKPGGSFASMSTAVTQGSYQLLIKALQDAGEGKWFRVVERTSLPSLLQERKLIRSTRQQVNGEGAEPLPPLLFAGAYITGGIVGYDSDIKSGGLGARILGIQSNRQYRQDIVTIILRLVNVQAGEVVLTTTVEKTI
;
A
#
# COMPACT_ATOMS: atom_id res chain seq x y z
N THR A 1 17.13 5.23 1.26
CA THR A 1 16.71 3.89 0.82
C THR A 1 16.94 3.80 -0.68
N VAL A 2 17.59 2.74 -1.16
CA VAL A 2 18.04 2.60 -2.56
C VAL A 2 16.87 2.70 -3.54
N ALA A 3 15.73 2.09 -3.24
CA ALA A 3 14.53 2.11 -4.08
C ALA A 3 13.98 3.52 -4.38
N TYR A 4 14.16 4.49 -3.49
CA TYR A 4 13.70 5.86 -3.71
C TYR A 4 14.55 6.60 -4.76
N LYS A 5 15.86 6.31 -4.80
CA LYS A 5 16.75 6.92 -5.80
C LYS A 5 16.52 6.37 -7.21
N ASP A 6 16.15 5.09 -7.32
CA ASP A 6 15.88 4.47 -8.61
C ASP A 6 14.58 4.99 -9.22
N LEU A 7 13.56 5.24 -8.40
CA LEU A 7 12.28 5.83 -8.86
C LEU A 7 12.41 7.32 -9.26
N SER A 8 13.34 8.05 -8.69
CA SER A 8 13.56 9.46 -9.04
C SER A 8 14.28 9.66 -10.39
N ASN A 9 14.92 8.61 -10.92
CA ASN A 9 15.65 8.65 -12.20
C ASN A 9 14.81 8.19 -13.41
N ILE A 10 13.55 7.78 -13.20
CA ILE A 10 12.65 7.39 -14.29
C ILE A 10 12.13 8.65 -14.98
N GLU A 11 12.17 8.68 -16.32
CA GLU A 11 11.62 9.79 -17.08
C GLU A 11 10.14 10.05 -16.75
N SER A 12 9.80 11.33 -16.65
CA SER A 12 8.42 11.75 -16.40
C SER A 12 7.49 11.27 -17.51
N PRO A 13 6.28 10.74 -17.18
CA PRO A 13 5.31 10.45 -18.22
C PRO A 13 5.01 11.71 -19.02
N LYS A 14 4.91 11.55 -20.33
CA LYS A 14 4.56 12.65 -21.22
C LYS A 14 3.08 12.96 -21.05
N GLY A 15 2.76 14.17 -20.55
CA GLY A 15 1.38 14.63 -20.44
C GLY A 15 0.94 14.98 -19.02
N GLU A 16 -0.37 14.93 -18.79
CA GLU A 16 -1.00 15.21 -17.51
C GLU A 16 -0.70 14.09 -16.49
N PRO A 17 -0.68 14.41 -15.18
CA PRO A 17 -0.51 13.42 -14.15
C PRO A 17 -1.56 12.29 -14.23
N ILE A 18 -1.10 11.05 -14.08
CA ILE A 18 -1.99 9.90 -14.12
C ILE A 18 -2.84 9.88 -12.83
N ILE A 19 -4.16 9.87 -12.99
CA ILE A 19 -5.08 9.75 -11.87
C ILE A 19 -5.21 8.28 -11.52
N ILE A 20 -4.77 7.91 -10.31
CA ILE A 20 -4.67 6.53 -9.85
C ILE A 20 -5.32 6.35 -8.47
N ALA A 21 -5.92 5.18 -8.26
CA ALA A 21 -6.42 4.74 -6.97
C ALA A 21 -5.57 3.61 -6.40
N VAL A 22 -5.48 3.53 -5.08
CA VAL A 22 -4.87 2.40 -4.38
C VAL A 22 -5.93 1.81 -3.46
N TYR A 23 -6.14 0.50 -3.57
CA TYR A 23 -7.02 -0.25 -2.68
C TYR A 23 -6.25 -0.97 -1.59
N ASP A 24 -6.94 -1.34 -0.53
CA ASP A 24 -6.37 -2.10 0.58
C ASP A 24 -5.70 -3.38 0.11
N PHE A 25 -4.57 -3.70 0.73
CA PHE A 25 -3.89 -4.97 0.52
C PHE A 25 -4.52 -6.04 1.40
N ILE A 26 -4.69 -7.22 0.83
CA ILE A 26 -5.26 -8.37 1.53
C ILE A 26 -4.18 -9.39 1.89
N ASP A 27 -4.41 -10.12 2.97
CA ASP A 27 -3.58 -11.26 3.34
C ASP A 27 -4.00 -12.49 2.53
N MET A 28 -3.14 -12.91 1.60
CA MET A 28 -3.33 -14.08 0.72
C MET A 28 -2.50 -15.28 1.18
N THR A 29 -1.80 -15.19 2.30
CA THR A 29 -0.91 -16.28 2.77
C THR A 29 -1.67 -17.52 3.23
N GLY A 30 -2.97 -17.41 3.48
CA GLY A 30 -3.80 -18.51 4.00
C GLY A 30 -3.48 -18.90 5.45
N GLN A 31 -2.54 -18.24 6.10
CA GLN A 31 -2.08 -18.57 7.46
C GLN A 31 -2.97 -17.92 8.53
N LYS A 32 -4.27 -18.13 8.46
CA LYS A 32 -5.20 -17.80 9.56
C LYS A 32 -5.11 -18.85 10.67
N LYS A 33 -3.99 -18.98 11.36
CA LYS A 33 -3.92 -19.76 12.60
C LYS A 33 -4.34 -18.86 13.76
N PRO A 34 -5.47 -19.16 14.45
CA PRO A 34 -5.86 -18.43 15.66
C PRO A 34 -4.78 -18.66 16.74
N GLY A 35 -4.23 -17.58 17.29
CA GLY A 35 -3.38 -17.62 18.48
C GLY A 35 -1.87 -17.56 18.28
N GLY A 36 -1.36 -17.33 17.08
CA GLY A 36 0.07 -17.11 16.85
C GLY A 36 0.43 -15.62 16.70
N SER A 37 1.63 -15.23 17.15
CA SER A 37 2.20 -13.89 16.89
C SER A 37 2.23 -13.51 15.40
N PHE A 38 2.13 -14.49 14.52
CA PHE A 38 2.06 -14.35 13.06
C PHE A 38 0.75 -13.68 12.57
N ALA A 39 -0.40 -14.01 13.17
CA ALA A 39 -1.68 -13.43 12.75
C ALA A 39 -1.74 -11.92 13.01
N SER A 40 -1.15 -11.44 14.11
CA SER A 40 -1.08 -10.03 14.44
C SER A 40 -0.08 -9.26 13.57
N MET A 41 1.05 -9.87 13.20
CA MET A 41 2.05 -9.24 12.33
C MET A 41 1.59 -9.16 10.87
N SER A 42 0.97 -10.21 10.34
CA SER A 42 0.37 -10.22 8.99
C SER A 42 -0.68 -9.13 8.84
N THR A 43 -1.55 -8.96 9.85
CA THR A 43 -2.56 -7.90 9.86
C THR A 43 -1.94 -6.50 9.92
N ALA A 44 -0.90 -6.29 10.72
CA ALA A 44 -0.21 -5.00 10.83
C ALA A 44 0.52 -4.63 9.53
N VAL A 45 1.13 -5.59 8.85
CA VAL A 45 1.82 -5.36 7.58
C VAL A 45 0.82 -5.05 6.45
N THR A 46 -0.32 -5.74 6.39
CA THR A 46 -1.35 -5.45 5.38
C THR A 46 -1.99 -4.08 5.57
N GLN A 47 -2.27 -3.69 6.81
CA GLN A 47 -2.95 -2.42 7.13
C GLN A 47 -2.13 -1.16 6.79
N GLY A 48 -0.80 -1.24 6.83
CA GLY A 48 0.08 -0.10 6.54
C GLY A 48 0.64 -0.05 5.12
N SER A 49 0.68 -1.19 4.41
CA SER A 49 1.44 -1.30 3.17
C SER A 49 0.88 -0.45 2.03
N TYR A 50 -0.43 -0.36 1.89
CA TYR A 50 -1.04 0.48 0.86
C TYR A 50 -0.83 1.97 1.11
N GLN A 51 -0.75 2.41 2.37
CA GLN A 51 -0.45 3.81 2.73
C GLN A 51 0.97 4.20 2.31
N LEU A 52 1.93 3.29 2.49
CA LEU A 52 3.30 3.50 2.02
C LEU A 52 3.37 3.60 0.48
N LEU A 53 2.56 2.80 -0.21
CA LEU A 53 2.46 2.90 -1.67
C LEU A 53 1.83 4.22 -2.10
N ILE A 54 0.76 4.67 -1.45
CA ILE A 54 0.15 5.99 -1.70
C ILE A 54 1.22 7.09 -1.55
N LYS A 55 1.98 7.06 -0.46
CA LYS A 55 3.05 8.02 -0.23
C LYS A 55 4.11 7.97 -1.34
N ALA A 56 4.55 6.78 -1.74
CA ALA A 56 5.53 6.62 -2.80
C ALA A 56 5.02 7.16 -4.15
N LEU A 57 3.76 6.93 -4.48
CA LEU A 57 3.13 7.47 -5.70
C LEU A 57 3.02 9.01 -5.64
N GLN A 58 2.66 9.56 -4.49
CA GLN A 58 2.58 11.01 -4.31
C GLN A 58 3.95 11.70 -4.42
N ASP A 59 5.02 11.03 -3.99
CA ASP A 59 6.39 11.56 -4.06
C ASP A 59 7.04 11.33 -5.44
N ALA A 60 6.51 10.43 -6.25
CA ALA A 60 7.07 10.06 -7.54
C ALA A 60 7.14 11.27 -8.50
N GLY A 61 8.30 11.45 -9.13
CA GLY A 61 8.53 12.56 -10.06
C GLY A 61 8.33 13.93 -9.41
N GLU A 62 8.77 14.09 -8.17
CA GLU A 62 8.58 15.34 -7.39
C GLU A 62 7.09 15.72 -7.25
N GLY A 63 6.22 14.73 -7.14
CA GLY A 63 4.77 14.91 -7.01
C GLY A 63 4.03 15.21 -8.31
N LYS A 64 4.69 15.06 -9.47
CA LYS A 64 4.12 15.43 -10.78
C LYS A 64 3.55 14.26 -11.58
N TRP A 65 3.92 13.00 -11.24
CA TRP A 65 3.54 11.86 -12.08
C TRP A 65 2.14 11.35 -11.80
N PHE A 66 1.73 11.35 -10.53
CA PHE A 66 0.45 10.76 -10.13
C PHE A 66 -0.41 11.73 -9.31
N ARG A 67 -1.71 11.64 -9.52
CA ARG A 67 -2.74 12.18 -8.63
C ARG A 67 -3.46 11.01 -7.99
N VAL A 68 -3.17 10.74 -6.73
CA VAL A 68 -3.80 9.62 -6.02
C VAL A 68 -5.15 10.05 -5.49
N VAL A 69 -6.20 9.30 -5.82
CA VAL A 69 -7.57 9.54 -5.38
C VAL A 69 -7.97 8.55 -4.29
N GLU A 70 -8.74 9.06 -3.32
CA GLU A 70 -9.23 8.24 -2.20
C GLU A 70 -10.27 7.23 -2.68
N ARG A 71 -10.05 5.95 -2.35
CA ARG A 71 -10.99 4.85 -2.61
C ARG A 71 -11.14 3.90 -1.42
N THR A 72 -10.17 3.86 -0.54
CA THR A 72 -10.19 3.02 0.67
C THR A 72 -11.25 3.51 1.65
N SER A 73 -11.28 4.84 1.89
CA SER A 73 -12.25 5.50 2.76
C SER A 73 -13.38 6.18 1.96
N LEU A 74 -13.72 5.65 0.79
CA LEU A 74 -14.76 6.23 -0.06
C LEU A 74 -16.11 6.41 0.66
N PRO A 75 -16.60 5.49 1.52
CA PRO A 75 -17.82 5.70 2.28
C PRO A 75 -17.77 6.95 3.15
N SER A 76 -16.67 7.20 3.85
CA SER A 76 -16.47 8.40 4.68
C SER A 76 -16.46 9.67 3.83
N LEU A 77 -15.77 9.65 2.70
CA LEU A 77 -15.76 10.77 1.75
C LEU A 77 -17.17 11.09 1.25
N LEU A 78 -17.97 10.08 0.89
CA LEU A 78 -19.34 10.26 0.44
C LEU A 78 -20.24 10.79 1.55
N GLN A 79 -20.03 10.38 2.78
CA GLN A 79 -20.74 10.90 3.95
C GLN A 79 -20.46 12.40 4.16
N GLU A 80 -19.20 12.82 4.11
CA GLU A 80 -18.83 14.24 4.19
C GLU A 80 -19.43 15.05 3.04
N ARG A 81 -19.41 14.53 1.83
CA ARG A 81 -20.04 15.19 0.67
C ARG A 81 -21.56 15.33 0.83
N LYS A 82 -22.22 14.35 1.45
CA LYS A 82 -23.65 14.42 1.77
C LYS A 82 -23.92 15.52 2.80
N LEU A 83 -23.10 15.61 3.85
CA LEU A 83 -23.21 16.65 4.89
C LEU A 83 -23.05 18.04 4.28
N ILE A 84 -22.02 18.26 3.46
CA ILE A 84 -21.81 19.55 2.78
C ILE A 84 -23.01 19.92 1.91
N ARG A 85 -23.55 18.97 1.14
CA ARG A 85 -24.72 19.20 0.28
C ARG A 85 -25.94 19.61 1.11
N SER A 86 -26.24 18.88 2.19
CA SER A 86 -27.39 19.20 3.03
C SER A 86 -27.24 20.55 3.71
N THR A 87 -26.04 20.89 4.19
CA THR A 87 -25.76 22.19 4.82
C THR A 87 -25.92 23.34 3.82
N ARG A 88 -25.37 23.20 2.62
CA ARG A 88 -25.54 24.21 1.54
C ARG A 88 -27.00 24.40 1.17
N GLN A 89 -27.79 23.33 1.10
CA GLN A 89 -29.21 23.38 0.84
C GLN A 89 -29.98 24.10 1.94
N GLN A 90 -29.64 23.87 3.21
CA GLN A 90 -30.27 24.56 4.33
C GLN A 90 -29.99 26.07 4.32
N VAL A 91 -28.79 26.48 3.92
CA VAL A 91 -28.37 27.87 3.92
C VAL A 91 -28.85 28.62 2.68
N ASN A 92 -28.72 28.02 1.49
CA ASN A 92 -28.92 28.69 0.21
C ASN A 92 -30.18 28.22 -0.54
N GLY A 93 -30.96 27.28 0.01
CA GLY A 93 -32.14 26.74 -0.60
C GLY A 93 -31.86 26.11 -1.98
N GLU A 94 -32.76 26.39 -2.96
CA GLU A 94 -32.65 25.90 -4.33
C GLU A 94 -31.43 26.48 -5.10
N GLY A 95 -30.87 27.60 -4.63
CA GLY A 95 -29.67 28.22 -5.20
C GLY A 95 -28.33 27.60 -4.76
N ALA A 96 -28.36 26.50 -4.02
CA ALA A 96 -27.14 25.85 -3.51
C ALA A 96 -26.27 25.30 -4.66
N GLU A 97 -25.05 25.79 -4.80
CA GLU A 97 -24.09 25.26 -5.77
C GLU A 97 -23.78 23.77 -5.51
N PRO A 98 -23.84 22.91 -6.56
CA PRO A 98 -23.48 21.54 -6.44
C PRO A 98 -21.98 21.36 -6.13
N LEU A 99 -21.63 20.28 -5.45
CA LEU A 99 -20.23 19.91 -5.30
C LEU A 99 -19.67 19.45 -6.66
N PRO A 100 -18.42 19.78 -6.97
CA PRO A 100 -17.77 19.26 -8.17
C PRO A 100 -17.74 17.71 -8.14
N PRO A 101 -17.77 17.06 -9.30
CA PRO A 101 -17.67 15.59 -9.35
C PRO A 101 -16.34 15.12 -8.77
N LEU A 102 -16.33 13.88 -8.26
CA LEU A 102 -15.09 13.23 -7.86
C LEU A 102 -14.26 12.90 -9.10
N LEU A 103 -12.94 12.97 -8.95
CA LEU A 103 -12.04 12.54 -10.00
C LEU A 103 -12.19 11.04 -10.26
N PHE A 104 -12.16 10.66 -11.53
CA PHE A 104 -12.13 9.27 -11.96
C PHE A 104 -10.69 8.79 -12.03
N ALA A 105 -10.42 7.63 -11.42
CA ALA A 105 -9.13 6.98 -11.60
C ALA A 105 -9.07 6.32 -12.98
N GLY A 106 -8.02 6.58 -13.76
CA GLY A 106 -7.76 5.88 -15.02
C GLY A 106 -7.22 4.47 -14.79
N ALA A 107 -6.56 4.27 -13.66
CA ALA A 107 -6.06 2.97 -13.22
C ALA A 107 -6.18 2.83 -11.70
N TYR A 108 -6.14 1.59 -11.22
CA TYR A 108 -6.00 1.33 -9.79
C TYR A 108 -4.96 0.26 -9.50
N ILE A 109 -4.37 0.35 -8.31
CA ILE A 109 -3.49 -0.67 -7.78
C ILE A 109 -4.20 -1.39 -6.64
N THR A 110 -4.10 -2.71 -6.69
CA THR A 110 -4.48 -3.62 -5.61
C THR A 110 -3.37 -4.63 -5.40
N GLY A 111 -3.36 -5.29 -4.25
CA GLY A 111 -2.32 -6.26 -3.97
C GLY A 111 -2.59 -7.04 -2.71
N GLY A 112 -1.59 -7.79 -2.30
CA GLY A 112 -1.66 -8.56 -1.07
C GLY A 112 -0.33 -9.18 -0.71
N ILE A 113 -0.27 -9.68 0.51
CA ILE A 113 0.87 -10.47 0.99
C ILE A 113 0.60 -11.92 0.60
N VAL A 114 1.49 -12.50 -0.20
CA VAL A 114 1.36 -13.88 -0.71
C VAL A 114 2.32 -14.86 -0.01
N GLY A 115 3.36 -14.35 0.62
CA GLY A 115 4.33 -15.16 1.36
C GLY A 115 4.85 -14.42 2.58
N TYR A 116 5.06 -15.17 3.65
CA TYR A 116 5.75 -14.73 4.84
C TYR A 116 6.57 -15.90 5.36
N ASP A 117 7.87 -15.83 5.18
CA ASP A 117 8.82 -16.84 5.66
C ASP A 117 9.64 -16.26 6.80
N SER A 118 9.75 -17.03 7.90
CA SER A 118 10.53 -16.66 9.06
C SER A 118 11.61 -17.70 9.30
N ASP A 119 12.84 -17.34 9.04
CA ASP A 119 14.00 -18.18 9.27
C ASP A 119 14.73 -17.76 10.55
N ILE A 120 14.92 -18.72 11.46
CA ILE A 120 15.77 -18.53 12.63
C ILE A 120 17.19 -18.98 12.25
N LYS A 121 18.05 -18.04 11.91
CA LYS A 121 19.48 -18.34 11.70
C LYS A 121 20.21 -18.28 13.02
N SER A 122 20.67 -19.44 13.50
CA SER A 122 21.60 -19.53 14.61
C SER A 122 23.03 -19.29 14.11
N GLY A 123 23.56 -18.10 14.34
CA GLY A 123 24.97 -17.79 14.08
C GLY A 123 25.86 -18.42 15.13
N GLY A 124 26.22 -19.68 14.94
CA GLY A 124 27.20 -20.36 15.74
C GLY A 124 28.62 -20.10 15.24
N LEU A 125 29.30 -19.05 15.67
CA LEU A 125 30.75 -19.01 15.71
C LEU A 125 31.17 -19.79 16.94
N GLY A 126 31.56 -21.03 16.72
CA GLY A 126 32.12 -21.90 17.76
C GLY A 126 33.48 -21.42 18.23
N ALA A 127 33.50 -20.49 19.17
CA ALA A 127 34.65 -20.28 20.04
C ALA A 127 34.21 -20.71 21.45
N ARG A 128 34.45 -21.97 21.78
CA ARG A 128 34.38 -22.51 23.14
C ARG A 128 35.60 -21.99 23.90
N ILE A 129 35.50 -20.83 24.49
CA ILE A 129 36.44 -20.37 25.51
C ILE A 129 35.58 -19.96 26.72
N LEU A 130 35.79 -20.70 27.83
CA LEU A 130 35.28 -20.39 29.18
C LEU A 130 33.74 -20.38 29.38
N GLY A 131 33.01 -21.39 28.86
CA GLY A 131 31.70 -21.72 29.42
C GLY A 131 30.57 -20.68 29.19
N ILE A 132 30.80 -19.65 28.41
CA ILE A 132 29.77 -18.65 28.05
C ILE A 132 29.30 -18.91 26.62
N GLN A 133 28.19 -19.62 26.47
CA GLN A 133 27.49 -19.75 25.21
C GLN A 133 26.65 -18.49 24.97
N SER A 134 27.15 -17.59 24.16
CA SER A 134 26.32 -16.51 23.61
C SER A 134 25.64 -17.01 22.32
N ASN A 135 24.47 -17.62 22.45
CA ASN A 135 23.59 -17.93 21.30
C ASN A 135 22.96 -16.65 20.83
N ARG A 136 23.55 -16.00 19.86
CA ARG A 136 22.85 -14.96 19.11
C ARG A 136 21.98 -15.62 18.05
N GLN A 137 20.69 -15.68 18.29
CA GLN A 137 19.69 -16.06 17.28
C GLN A 137 19.30 -14.79 16.50
N TYR A 138 19.51 -14.81 15.19
CA TYR A 138 19.00 -13.78 14.29
C TYR A 138 17.73 -14.32 13.64
N ARG A 139 16.64 -13.57 13.77
CA ARG A 139 15.42 -13.83 13.03
C ARG A 139 15.47 -13.02 11.76
N GLN A 140 15.28 -13.68 10.63
CA GLN A 140 15.18 -13.06 9.32
C GLN A 140 13.78 -13.34 8.78
N ASP A 141 13.00 -12.29 8.60
CA ASP A 141 11.66 -12.40 8.06
C ASP A 141 11.67 -11.95 6.59
N ILE A 142 11.09 -12.76 5.69
CA ILE A 142 10.94 -12.45 4.28
C ILE A 142 9.44 -12.24 4.01
N VAL A 143 9.10 -11.08 3.50
CA VAL A 143 7.72 -10.73 3.13
C VAL A 143 7.65 -10.62 1.62
N THR A 144 6.74 -11.37 1.00
CA THR A 144 6.46 -11.33 -0.45
C THR A 144 5.12 -10.67 -0.69
N ILE A 145 5.14 -9.58 -1.44
CA ILE A 145 3.96 -8.79 -1.80
C ILE A 145 3.74 -8.88 -3.31
N ILE A 146 2.51 -9.14 -3.72
CA ILE A 146 2.09 -9.03 -5.11
C ILE A 146 1.31 -7.73 -5.32
N LEU A 147 1.61 -7.02 -6.41
CA LEU A 147 0.90 -5.80 -6.83
C LEU A 147 0.34 -6.01 -8.24
N ARG A 148 -0.88 -5.53 -8.46
CA ARG A 148 -1.57 -5.56 -9.75
C ARG A 148 -2.04 -4.15 -10.11
N LEU A 149 -1.63 -3.68 -11.29
CA LEU A 149 -2.13 -2.46 -11.90
C LEU A 149 -3.24 -2.82 -12.89
N VAL A 150 -4.41 -2.23 -12.72
CA VAL A 150 -5.59 -2.52 -13.54
C VAL A 150 -6.07 -1.24 -14.22
N ASN A 151 -6.27 -1.29 -15.52
CA ASN A 151 -6.91 -0.24 -16.30
C ASN A 151 -8.43 -0.23 -16.01
N VAL A 152 -8.97 0.91 -15.58
CA VAL A 152 -10.38 1.00 -15.19
C VAL A 152 -11.33 0.89 -16.39
N GLN A 153 -10.95 1.44 -17.54
CA GLN A 153 -11.83 1.45 -18.73
C GLN A 153 -11.97 0.08 -19.36
N ALA A 154 -10.86 -0.64 -19.49
CA ALA A 154 -10.85 -1.96 -20.11
C ALA A 154 -11.07 -3.11 -19.12
N GLY A 155 -10.87 -2.87 -17.81
CA GLY A 155 -10.83 -3.94 -16.81
C GLY A 155 -9.63 -4.86 -16.95
N GLU A 156 -8.61 -4.43 -17.72
CA GLU A 156 -7.42 -5.22 -18.03
C GLU A 156 -6.38 -5.10 -16.93
N VAL A 157 -5.76 -6.23 -16.54
CA VAL A 157 -4.57 -6.23 -15.68
C VAL A 157 -3.36 -5.90 -16.53
N VAL A 158 -2.92 -4.65 -16.47
CA VAL A 158 -1.81 -4.13 -17.29
C VAL A 158 -0.46 -4.63 -16.80
N LEU A 159 -0.32 -4.76 -15.48
CA LEU A 159 0.93 -5.18 -14.85
C LEU A 159 0.64 -5.99 -13.59
N THR A 160 1.39 -7.05 -13.41
CA THR A 160 1.50 -7.76 -12.13
C THR A 160 2.98 -7.86 -11.78
N THR A 161 3.33 -7.46 -10.56
CA THR A 161 4.71 -7.55 -10.07
C THR A 161 4.74 -8.12 -8.67
N THR A 162 5.85 -8.77 -8.34
CA THR A 162 6.11 -9.33 -7.02
C THR A 162 7.32 -8.62 -6.42
N VAL A 163 7.20 -8.23 -5.17
CA VAL A 163 8.27 -7.57 -4.41
C VAL A 163 8.55 -8.39 -3.16
N GLU A 164 9.81 -8.76 -2.97
CA GLU A 164 10.27 -9.43 -1.76
C GLU A 164 11.13 -8.47 -0.94
N LYS A 165 10.92 -8.48 0.36
CA LYS A 165 11.73 -7.73 1.30
C LYS A 165 12.09 -8.60 2.50
N THR A 166 13.38 -8.62 2.79
CA THR A 166 13.94 -9.17 4.02
C THR A 166 13.94 -8.09 5.11
N ILE A 167 13.48 -8.44 6.29
CA ILE A 167 13.40 -7.56 7.47
C ILE A 167 14.28 -8.13 8.58
#